data_5bfd38839064334216cd7ce5bedc8520
#
_entry.id   5bfd38839064334216cd7ce5bedc8520
#
_cell.length_a   1.000
_cell.length_b   1.000
_cell.length_c   1.000
_cell.angle_alpha   90.00
_cell.angle_beta   90.00
_cell.angle_gamma   90.00
#
_symmetry.space_group_name_H-M   'P 1'
#
loop_
_entity.id
_entity.type
_entity.pdbx_description
1 polymer ?
#
loop_
_entity_poly.entity_id
_entity_poly.type
_entity_poly.pdbx_seq_one_letter_code
_entity_poly.pdbx_strand_id
1 'polypeptide(L)'
;MLDKSKKTGDSNFSEQEIARFDALADSWWDPEGKYKTALDFNRARLNVIKAQIENHFGQGNLPPDYSALSVIDIGSGGGLISEPLAKLGAQVTGIDASAVSVEVAKRHAQNTGVKVD
;
A
#
# COMPACT_ATOMS: atom_id res chain seq x y z
N MET A 1 10.81 -4.45 0.32
CA MET A 1 11.18 -5.85 0.08
C MET A 1 12.56 -5.95 -0.53
N LEU A 2 13.33 -6.90 -0.09
CA LEU A 2 14.68 -7.10 -0.59
C LEU A 2 14.68 -8.15 -1.70
N ASP A 3 15.23 -7.80 -2.83
CA ASP A 3 15.43 -8.72 -3.95
C ASP A 3 16.93 -8.95 -4.12
N LYS A 4 17.38 -10.13 -3.77
CA LYS A 4 18.80 -10.47 -3.80
C LYS A 4 19.35 -10.66 -5.19
N SER A 5 18.51 -10.79 -6.19
CA SER A 5 18.95 -10.89 -7.57
C SER A 5 19.40 -9.56 -8.14
N LYS A 6 18.98 -8.47 -7.52
CA LYS A 6 19.35 -7.14 -7.96
C LYS A 6 20.74 -6.77 -7.48
N LYS A 7 21.54 -6.28 -8.39
CA LYS A 7 22.89 -5.83 -8.07
C LYS A 7 22.90 -4.36 -7.68
N THR A 8 22.10 -3.56 -8.35
CA THR A 8 21.92 -2.15 -8.07
C THR A 8 20.45 -1.88 -8.26
N GLY A 9 19.78 -1.36 -7.26
CA GLY A 9 18.33 -1.29 -7.21
C GLY A 9 17.63 -1.04 -8.53
N ASP A 10 17.69 0.16 -8.98
CA ASP A 10 16.90 0.64 -10.10
C ASP A 10 17.47 0.31 -11.47
N SER A 11 18.74 -0.05 -11.55
CA SER A 11 19.35 -0.37 -12.84
C SER A 11 18.85 -1.68 -13.43
N ASN A 12 18.08 -2.48 -12.67
CA ASN A 12 17.51 -3.72 -13.14
C ASN A 12 16.23 -3.53 -13.94
N PHE A 13 15.68 -2.32 -13.95
CA PHE A 13 14.44 -2.03 -14.66
C PHE A 13 14.70 -1.02 -15.76
N SER A 14 14.26 -1.37 -16.98
CA SER A 14 14.26 -0.42 -18.09
C SER A 14 13.18 0.63 -17.89
N GLU A 15 13.28 1.72 -18.64
CA GLU A 15 12.25 2.74 -18.64
C GLU A 15 10.89 2.18 -19.06
N GLN A 16 10.89 1.22 -19.99
CA GLN A 16 9.67 0.57 -20.45
C GLN A 16 9.01 -0.25 -19.34
N GLU A 17 9.83 -0.95 -18.54
CA GLU A 17 9.30 -1.72 -17.42
C GLU A 17 8.74 -0.81 -16.33
N ILE A 18 9.43 0.28 -16.04
CA ILE A 18 8.95 1.28 -15.08
C ILE A 18 7.62 1.86 -15.56
N ALA A 19 7.52 2.22 -16.82
CA ALA A 19 6.27 2.74 -17.38
C ALA A 19 5.14 1.72 -17.30
N ARG A 20 5.46 0.45 -17.51
CA ARG A 20 4.46 -0.63 -17.38
C ARG A 20 3.94 -0.76 -15.95
N PHE A 21 4.84 -0.72 -14.97
CA PHE A 21 4.43 -0.79 -13.56
C PHE A 21 3.62 0.44 -13.15
N ASP A 22 3.98 1.62 -13.64
CA ASP A 22 3.21 2.83 -13.39
C ASP A 22 1.79 2.72 -13.99
N ALA A 23 1.69 2.20 -15.19
CA ALA A 23 0.39 2.01 -15.84
C ALA A 23 -0.47 0.98 -15.07
N LEU A 24 0.14 -0.10 -14.57
CA LEU A 24 -0.57 -1.07 -13.74
C LEU A 24 -1.04 -0.44 -12.44
N ALA A 25 -0.20 0.37 -11.80
CA ALA A 25 -0.57 1.06 -10.57
C ALA A 25 -1.75 2.00 -10.82
N ASP A 26 -1.72 2.78 -11.88
CA ASP A 26 -2.81 3.67 -12.23
C ASP A 26 -4.12 2.89 -12.46
N SER A 27 -4.03 1.74 -13.15
CA SER A 27 -5.20 0.90 -13.41
C SER A 27 -5.76 0.30 -12.12
N TRP A 28 -4.91 -0.24 -11.27
CA TRP A 28 -5.35 -0.90 -10.03
C TRP A 28 -5.97 0.06 -9.04
N TRP A 29 -5.54 1.32 -9.06
CA TRP A 29 -6.03 2.35 -8.14
C TRP A 29 -7.10 3.24 -8.75
N ASP A 30 -7.50 3.01 -10.00
CA ASP A 30 -8.49 3.83 -10.68
C ASP A 30 -9.90 3.52 -10.19
N PRO A 31 -10.57 4.46 -9.50
CA PRO A 31 -11.92 4.22 -8.97
C PRO A 31 -12.98 4.05 -10.04
N GLU A 32 -12.69 4.42 -11.27
CA GLU A 32 -13.61 4.28 -12.41
C GLU A 32 -13.13 3.21 -13.40
N GLY A 33 -12.07 2.48 -13.08
CA GLY A 33 -11.49 1.47 -13.96
C GLY A 33 -12.08 0.08 -13.75
N LYS A 34 -11.44 -0.90 -14.36
CA LYS A 34 -11.89 -2.30 -14.32
C LYS A 34 -11.81 -2.94 -12.94
N TYR A 35 -11.07 -2.33 -12.01
CA TYR A 35 -10.95 -2.82 -10.64
C TYR A 35 -11.87 -2.08 -9.66
N LYS A 36 -12.85 -1.33 -10.17
CA LYS A 36 -13.76 -0.54 -9.35
C LYS A 36 -14.43 -1.36 -8.23
N THR A 37 -14.91 -2.54 -8.56
CA THR A 37 -15.58 -3.40 -7.56
C THR A 37 -14.62 -3.78 -6.44
N ALA A 38 -13.38 -4.15 -6.79
CA ALA A 38 -12.36 -4.49 -5.80
C ALA A 38 -12.02 -3.28 -4.92
N LEU A 39 -11.96 -2.10 -5.50
CA LEU A 39 -11.68 -0.86 -4.76
C LEU A 39 -12.81 -0.51 -3.80
N ASP A 40 -14.06 -0.68 -4.22
CA ASP A 40 -15.22 -0.46 -3.35
C ASP A 40 -15.21 -1.43 -2.17
N PHE A 41 -14.90 -2.70 -2.42
CA PHE A 41 -14.77 -3.70 -1.39
C PHE A 41 -13.64 -3.35 -0.42
N ASN A 42 -12.53 -2.87 -0.97
CA ASN A 42 -11.37 -2.48 -0.18
C ASN A 42 -11.68 -1.31 0.74
N ARG A 43 -12.46 -0.35 0.28
CA ARG A 43 -12.88 0.79 1.09
C ARG A 43 -13.68 0.32 2.30
N ALA A 44 -14.59 -0.63 2.11
CA ALA A 44 -15.38 -1.20 3.20
C ALA A 44 -14.47 -1.92 4.21
N ARG A 45 -13.51 -2.71 3.72
CA ARG A 45 -12.53 -3.38 4.58
C ARG A 45 -11.69 -2.39 5.37
N LEU A 46 -11.23 -1.34 4.71
CA LEU A 46 -10.42 -0.32 5.35
C LEU A 46 -11.18 0.37 6.48
N ASN A 47 -12.47 0.66 6.26
CA ASN A 47 -13.30 1.27 7.29
C ASN A 47 -13.43 0.36 8.52
N VAL A 48 -13.59 -0.95 8.31
CA VAL A 48 -13.63 -1.92 9.42
C VAL A 48 -12.30 -1.95 10.16
N ILE A 49 -11.19 -1.99 9.42
CA ILE A 49 -9.84 -2.01 10.01
C ILE A 49 -9.61 -0.74 10.85
N LYS A 50 -9.93 0.41 10.31
CA LYS A 50 -9.79 1.68 11.02
C LYS A 50 -10.63 1.71 12.28
N ALA A 51 -11.88 1.26 12.19
CA ALA A 51 -12.76 1.20 13.35
C ALA A 51 -12.19 0.31 14.45
N GLN A 52 -11.62 -0.84 14.09
CA GLN A 52 -10.99 -1.74 15.05
C GLN A 52 -9.75 -1.11 15.69
N ILE A 53 -8.92 -0.44 14.90
CA ILE A 53 -7.75 0.26 15.42
C ILE A 53 -8.16 1.34 16.40
N GLU A 54 -9.15 2.15 16.03
CA GLU A 54 -9.62 3.26 16.87
C GLU A 54 -10.26 2.73 18.15
N ASN A 55 -10.99 1.63 18.08
CA ASN A 55 -11.61 1.02 19.25
C ASN A 55 -10.58 0.44 20.21
N HIS A 56 -9.49 -0.11 19.70
CA HIS A 56 -8.47 -0.77 20.53
C HIS A 56 -7.43 0.21 21.08
N PHE A 57 -6.97 1.13 20.24
CA PHE A 57 -5.87 2.04 20.58
C PHE A 57 -6.34 3.46 20.94
N GLY A 58 -7.58 3.81 20.65
CA GLY A 58 -8.12 5.11 21.00
C GLY A 58 -8.28 5.26 22.52
N GLN A 59 -8.23 6.49 23.01
CA GLN A 59 -8.39 6.79 24.42
C GLN A 59 -9.60 7.70 24.61
N GLY A 60 -10.70 7.12 25.05
CA GLY A 60 -11.95 7.84 25.21
C GLY A 60 -12.46 8.34 23.86
N ASN A 61 -12.66 9.65 23.74
CA ASN A 61 -13.10 10.28 22.49
C ASN A 61 -11.95 10.73 21.61
N LEU A 62 -10.70 10.47 22.01
CA LEU A 62 -9.54 10.89 21.24
C LEU A 62 -9.17 9.81 20.23
N PRO A 63 -8.86 10.20 19.00
CA PRO A 63 -8.35 9.24 18.03
C PRO A 63 -6.96 8.73 18.46
N PRO A 64 -6.59 7.52 18.02
CA PRO A 64 -5.24 7.01 18.32
C PRO A 64 -4.18 7.82 17.60
N ASP A 65 -2.98 7.83 18.17
CA ASP A 65 -1.81 8.38 17.49
C ASP A 65 -1.28 7.31 16.53
N TYR A 66 -1.64 7.43 15.27
CA TYR A 66 -1.19 6.47 14.25
C TYR A 66 0.32 6.41 14.11
N SER A 67 1.04 7.49 14.42
CA SER A 67 2.50 7.49 14.32
C SER A 67 3.16 6.55 15.31
N ALA A 68 2.46 6.15 16.36
CA ALA A 68 2.94 5.20 17.33
C ALA A 68 2.64 3.73 16.95
N LEU A 69 1.93 3.52 15.84
CA LEU A 69 1.52 2.18 15.42
C LEU A 69 2.43 1.62 14.34
N SER A 70 2.78 0.35 14.50
CA SER A 70 3.45 -0.43 13.47
C SER A 70 2.48 -1.46 12.92
N VAL A 71 2.40 -1.56 11.60
CA VAL A 71 1.45 -2.44 10.92
C VAL A 71 2.21 -3.31 9.94
N ILE A 72 1.87 -4.60 9.91
CA ILE A 72 2.32 -5.51 8.86
C ILE A 72 1.09 -5.92 8.07
N ASP A 73 1.11 -5.63 6.78
CA ASP A 73 0.03 -5.98 5.85
C ASP A 73 0.46 -7.21 5.05
N ILE A 74 -0.03 -8.37 5.43
CA ILE A 74 0.34 -9.65 4.80
C ILE A 74 -0.61 -9.89 3.63
N GLY A 75 -0.03 -10.14 2.46
CA GLY A 75 -0.80 -10.20 1.23
C GLY A 75 -1.21 -8.82 0.77
N SER A 76 -0.30 -7.87 0.84
CA SER A 76 -0.60 -6.45 0.64
C SER A 76 -0.97 -6.07 -0.79
N GLY A 77 -0.62 -6.90 -1.76
CA GLY A 77 -0.91 -6.63 -3.17
C GLY A 77 -0.39 -5.29 -3.62
N GLY A 78 -1.22 -4.50 -4.27
CA GLY A 78 -0.86 -3.18 -4.78
C GLY A 78 -0.85 -2.07 -3.74
N GLY A 79 -0.99 -2.39 -2.45
CA GLY A 79 -0.90 -1.41 -1.38
C GLY A 79 -2.22 -0.73 -1.01
N LEU A 80 -3.35 -1.31 -1.40
CA LEU A 80 -4.66 -0.68 -1.22
C LEU A 80 -5.08 -0.50 0.23
N ILE A 81 -4.52 -1.29 1.15
CA ILE A 81 -4.71 -1.11 2.60
C ILE A 81 -3.49 -0.41 3.21
N SER A 82 -2.29 -0.79 2.77
CA SER A 82 -1.05 -0.25 3.33
C SER A 82 -0.96 1.27 3.18
N GLU A 83 -1.21 1.81 1.99
CA GLU A 83 -1.07 3.24 1.75
C GLU A 83 -2.02 4.10 2.58
N PRO A 84 -3.33 3.79 2.65
CA PRO A 84 -4.23 4.59 3.49
C PRO A 84 -3.82 4.62 4.96
N LEU A 85 -3.33 3.49 5.50
CA LEU A 85 -2.86 3.46 6.87
C LEU A 85 -1.57 4.26 7.04
N ALA A 86 -0.67 4.20 6.07
CA ALA A 86 0.54 5.01 6.09
C ALA A 86 0.24 6.50 6.00
N LYS A 87 -0.79 6.88 5.25
CA LYS A 87 -1.25 8.28 5.17
C LYS A 87 -1.75 8.81 6.51
N LEU A 88 -2.28 7.93 7.36
CA LEU A 88 -2.70 8.29 8.71
C LEU A 88 -1.52 8.45 9.67
N GLY A 89 -0.33 8.05 9.26
CA GLY A 89 0.89 8.17 10.03
C GLY A 89 1.50 6.86 10.51
N ALA A 90 0.80 5.73 10.34
CA ALA A 90 1.30 4.45 10.80
C ALA A 90 2.57 4.02 10.05
N GLN A 91 3.43 3.29 10.72
CA GLN A 91 4.59 2.66 10.10
C GLN A 91 4.14 1.32 9.52
N VAL A 92 4.02 1.26 8.19
CA VAL A 92 3.43 0.12 7.52
C VAL A 92 4.49 -0.64 6.71
N THR A 93 4.50 -1.94 6.86
CA THR A 93 5.29 -2.86 6.04
C THR A 93 4.33 -3.76 5.28
N GLY A 94 4.41 -3.74 3.97
CA GLY A 94 3.61 -4.62 3.12
C GLY A 94 4.42 -5.83 2.68
N ILE A 95 3.81 -7.00 2.70
CA ILE A 95 4.42 -8.25 2.29
C ILE A 95 3.50 -8.94 1.29
N ASP A 96 4.05 -9.31 0.14
CA ASP A 96 3.30 -10.06 -0.86
C ASP A 96 4.22 -11.03 -1.60
N ALA A 97 3.70 -12.17 -1.97
CA ALA A 97 4.45 -13.18 -2.69
C ALA A 97 4.64 -12.83 -4.18
N SER A 98 3.82 -11.93 -4.70
CA SER A 98 3.89 -11.52 -6.10
C SER A 98 4.87 -10.38 -6.29
N ALA A 99 5.94 -10.62 -7.04
CA ALA A 99 6.91 -9.57 -7.35
C ALA A 99 6.28 -8.42 -8.14
N VAL A 100 5.34 -8.73 -9.02
CA VAL A 100 4.62 -7.71 -9.79
C VAL A 100 3.81 -6.82 -8.84
N SER A 101 3.07 -7.42 -7.92
CA SER A 101 2.28 -6.66 -6.93
C SER A 101 3.17 -5.75 -6.09
N VAL A 102 4.31 -6.25 -5.65
CA VAL A 102 5.26 -5.46 -4.85
C VAL A 102 5.76 -4.25 -5.65
N GLU A 103 6.12 -4.44 -6.90
CA GLU A 103 6.59 -3.33 -7.74
C GLU A 103 5.48 -2.31 -8.01
N VAL A 104 4.25 -2.77 -8.26
CA VAL A 104 3.10 -1.88 -8.41
C VAL A 104 2.90 -1.06 -7.14
N ALA A 105 2.93 -1.71 -5.98
CA ALA A 105 2.77 -1.02 -4.70
C ALA A 105 3.87 0.02 -4.47
N LYS A 106 5.11 -0.33 -4.75
CA LYS A 106 6.24 0.60 -4.62
C LYS A 106 6.08 1.81 -5.52
N ARG A 107 5.74 1.58 -6.79
CA ARG A 107 5.59 2.67 -7.75
C ARG A 107 4.45 3.60 -7.35
N HIS A 108 3.33 3.06 -6.93
CA HIS A 108 2.20 3.88 -6.51
C HIS A 108 2.54 4.70 -5.25
N ALA A 109 3.18 4.07 -4.27
CA ALA A 109 3.58 4.77 -3.04
C ALA A 109 4.55 5.92 -3.34
N GLN A 110 5.53 5.69 -4.23
CA GLN A 110 6.46 6.73 -4.64
C GLN A 110 5.75 7.88 -5.35
N ASN A 111 4.82 7.55 -6.25
CA ASN A 111 4.11 8.56 -7.04
C ASN A 111 3.16 9.40 -6.19
N THR A 112 2.65 8.84 -5.10
CA THR A 112 1.76 9.56 -4.17
C THR A 112 2.51 10.17 -2.97
N GLY A 113 3.80 9.91 -2.85
CA GLY A 113 4.61 10.47 -1.77
C GLY A 113 4.37 9.80 -0.41
N VAL A 114 3.85 8.58 -0.40
CA VAL A 114 3.60 7.83 0.83
C VAL A 114 4.73 6.84 1.06
N LYS A 115 5.16 6.73 2.32
CA LYS A 115 6.23 5.79 2.68
C LYS A 115 5.61 4.50 3.20
N VAL A 116 5.86 3.39 2.47
CA VAL A 116 5.49 2.03 2.87
C VAL A 116 6.71 1.14 2.62
N ASP A 117 7.06 0.35 3.61
CA ASP A 117 8.19 -0.58 3.50
C ASP A 117 7.79 -1.93 2.92
#